data_de4cf3b1c317138f88be0f217cfcd7ef
#
_entry.id   de4cf3b1c317138f88be0f217cfcd7ef
#
_cell.length_a   1.000
_cell.length_b   1.000
_cell.length_c   1.000
_cell.angle_alpha   90.00
_cell.angle_beta   90.00
_cell.angle_gamma   90.00
#
_symmetry.space_group_name_H-M   'P 1'
#
loop_
_entity.id
_entity.type
_entity.pdbx_description
1 polymer ?
#
loop_
_entity_poly.entity_id
_entity_poly.type
_entity_poly.pdbx_seq_one_letter_code
_entity_poly.pdbx_strand_id
1 'polypeptide(L)'
;MINPLDLYAKIESLIGFDVQYEKLYEVYLQLLHSLHVKTILDVGCGNGKFLKHLQNAEFRACGIDRSVAMVERACTLGVDASTKELDAFEEASFECVVAIADVLNYIPVAELESFFEAVARVLPQNGYFICDVNTLYGFEGVAEGVMCQDKENQFLCVEATFEHKELLTKIVLFEKEGELYRKVEGSITQYFHSLAFFKKLKAFKLCSTKPITLFGDEPDKTILIFQKR
;
A
#
# COMPACT_ATOMS: atom_id res chain seq x y z
N MET A 1 10.76 16.49 -12.85
CA MET A 1 10.29 15.08 -12.94
C MET A 1 9.10 14.94 -12.01
N ILE A 2 8.05 14.26 -12.45
CA ILE A 2 6.89 13.97 -11.61
C ILE A 2 7.31 12.92 -10.56
N ASN A 3 6.84 13.07 -9.32
CA ASN A 3 7.00 12.02 -8.31
C ASN A 3 6.37 10.72 -8.85
N PRO A 4 7.09 9.58 -8.85
CA PRO A 4 6.54 8.31 -9.35
C PRO A 4 5.22 7.89 -8.70
N LEU A 5 5.02 8.18 -7.42
CA LEU A 5 3.77 7.90 -6.71
C LEU A 5 2.62 8.81 -7.18
N ASP A 6 2.89 10.07 -7.53
CA ASP A 6 1.88 10.96 -8.14
C ASP A 6 1.53 10.51 -9.57
N LEU A 7 2.48 9.90 -10.30
CA LEU A 7 2.17 9.28 -11.58
C LEU A 7 1.28 8.03 -11.38
N TYR A 8 1.55 7.21 -10.36
CA TYR A 8 0.68 6.08 -10.02
C TYR A 8 -0.74 6.57 -9.70
N ALA A 9 -0.89 7.65 -8.96
CA ALA A 9 -2.19 8.25 -8.69
C ALA A 9 -2.98 8.53 -9.97
N LYS A 10 -2.33 8.99 -11.04
CA LYS A 10 -2.99 9.27 -12.33
C LYS A 10 -3.52 8.02 -13.03
N ILE A 11 -2.83 6.89 -12.89
CA ILE A 11 -3.13 5.66 -13.64
C ILE A 11 -3.95 4.63 -12.84
N GLU A 12 -4.08 4.79 -11.54
CA GLU A 12 -4.76 3.83 -10.67
C GLU A 12 -6.14 3.42 -11.20
N SER A 13 -6.97 4.40 -11.59
CA SER A 13 -8.30 4.15 -12.15
C SER A 13 -8.29 3.48 -13.53
N LEU A 14 -7.17 3.57 -14.27
CA LEU A 14 -7.01 2.92 -15.56
C LEU A 14 -6.60 1.46 -15.40
N ILE A 15 -5.87 1.12 -14.34
CA ILE A 15 -5.44 -0.25 -14.04
C ILE A 15 -6.61 -1.13 -13.63
N GLY A 16 -7.58 -0.60 -12.85
CA GLY A 16 -8.86 -1.26 -12.60
C GLY A 16 -8.83 -2.39 -11.57
N PHE A 17 -8.03 -2.27 -10.50
CA PHE A 17 -7.92 -3.29 -9.43
C PHE A 17 -8.93 -3.12 -8.29
N ASP A 18 -9.96 -2.30 -8.46
CA ASP A 18 -10.91 -1.98 -7.40
C ASP A 18 -11.58 -3.21 -6.76
N VAL A 19 -12.02 -4.17 -7.57
CA VAL A 19 -12.71 -5.39 -7.08
C VAL A 19 -11.80 -6.24 -6.19
N GLN A 20 -10.53 -6.33 -6.54
CA GLN A 20 -9.53 -7.10 -5.78
C GLN A 20 -9.22 -6.41 -4.45
N TYR A 21 -9.09 -5.10 -4.46
CA TYR A 21 -8.83 -4.33 -3.24
C TYR A 21 -10.04 -4.34 -2.29
N GLU A 22 -11.29 -4.32 -2.78
CA GLU A 22 -12.47 -4.50 -1.92
C GLU A 22 -12.41 -5.81 -1.11
N LYS A 23 -12.01 -6.93 -1.73
CA LYS A 23 -11.82 -8.20 -1.02
C LYS A 23 -10.73 -8.09 0.06
N LEU A 24 -9.64 -7.39 -0.24
CA LEU A 24 -8.56 -7.16 0.72
C LEU A 24 -9.05 -6.33 1.90
N TYR A 25 -9.80 -5.25 1.65
CA TYR A 25 -10.38 -4.38 2.68
C TYR A 25 -11.32 -5.14 3.62
N GLU A 26 -12.17 -6.01 3.09
CA GLU A 26 -13.05 -6.86 3.91
C GLU A 26 -12.25 -7.75 4.87
N VAL A 27 -11.14 -8.33 4.41
CA VAL A 27 -10.27 -9.16 5.26
C VAL A 27 -9.64 -8.34 6.37
N TYR A 28 -9.15 -7.13 6.06
CA TYR A 28 -8.57 -6.24 7.07
C TYR A 28 -9.60 -5.77 8.09
N LEU A 29 -10.81 -5.41 7.67
CA LEU A 29 -11.90 -5.04 8.59
C LEU A 29 -12.23 -6.18 9.57
N GLN A 30 -12.33 -7.43 9.08
CA GLN A 30 -12.55 -8.59 9.94
C GLN A 30 -11.42 -8.77 10.96
N LEU A 31 -10.16 -8.60 10.56
CA LEU A 31 -9.01 -8.66 11.46
C LEU A 31 -9.07 -7.57 12.53
N LEU A 32 -9.31 -6.32 12.13
CA LEU A 32 -9.40 -5.17 13.04
C LEU A 32 -10.52 -5.34 14.07
N HIS A 33 -11.69 -5.82 13.66
CA HIS A 33 -12.77 -6.15 14.58
C HIS A 33 -12.38 -7.27 15.57
N SER A 34 -11.69 -8.30 15.09
CA SER A 34 -11.25 -9.42 15.95
C SER A 34 -10.21 -9.00 17.00
N LEU A 35 -9.43 -7.96 16.72
CA LEU A 35 -8.42 -7.41 17.62
C LEU A 35 -8.99 -6.37 18.60
N HIS A 36 -10.26 -5.98 18.46
CA HIS A 36 -10.96 -5.02 19.30
C HIS A 36 -10.27 -3.63 19.38
N VAL A 37 -9.54 -3.24 18.35
CA VAL A 37 -8.89 -1.92 18.25
C VAL A 37 -9.89 -0.84 17.85
N LYS A 38 -9.61 0.43 18.21
CA LYS A 38 -10.49 1.57 17.93
C LYS A 38 -9.80 2.70 17.19
N THR A 39 -8.50 2.89 17.45
CA THR A 39 -7.70 3.96 16.84
C THR A 39 -6.71 3.39 15.86
N ILE A 40 -6.77 3.84 14.61
CA ILE A 40 -6.02 3.26 13.51
C ILE A 40 -5.29 4.35 12.73
N LEU A 41 -4.01 4.11 12.43
CA LEU A 41 -3.26 4.87 11.44
C LEU A 41 -3.07 4.00 10.19
N ASP A 42 -3.48 4.53 9.04
CA ASP A 42 -3.27 3.90 7.72
C ASP A 42 -2.04 4.53 7.05
N VAL A 43 -0.95 3.78 6.95
CA VAL A 43 0.30 4.21 6.33
C VAL A 43 0.32 3.80 4.86
N GLY A 44 0.51 4.77 3.97
CA GLY A 44 0.33 4.57 2.53
C GLY A 44 -1.16 4.50 2.17
N CYS A 45 -1.98 5.39 2.74
CA CYS A 45 -3.44 5.35 2.61
C CYS A 45 -3.97 5.59 1.19
N GLY A 46 -3.11 5.97 0.25
CA GLY A 46 -3.44 6.22 -1.14
C GLY A 46 -4.62 7.20 -1.28
N ASN A 47 -5.57 6.86 -2.14
CA ASN A 47 -6.76 7.66 -2.41
C ASN A 47 -7.80 7.66 -1.29
N GLY A 48 -7.53 7.02 -0.15
CA GLY A 48 -8.38 7.03 1.04
C GLY A 48 -9.58 6.08 1.01
N LYS A 49 -9.70 5.18 0.02
CA LYS A 49 -10.81 4.23 -0.05
C LYS A 49 -10.89 3.35 1.20
N PHE A 50 -9.77 2.80 1.67
CA PHE A 50 -9.78 2.00 2.88
C PHE A 50 -10.11 2.83 4.13
N LEU A 51 -9.59 4.06 4.23
CA LEU A 51 -9.99 4.98 5.31
C LEU A 51 -11.49 5.22 5.33
N LYS A 52 -12.15 5.28 4.16
CA LYS A 52 -13.59 5.40 4.07
C LYS A 52 -14.31 4.17 4.61
N HIS A 53 -13.80 2.97 4.34
CA HIS A 53 -14.31 1.73 4.94
C HIS A 53 -14.14 1.72 6.45
N LEU A 54 -12.97 2.16 6.98
CA LEU A 54 -12.74 2.29 8.42
C LEU A 54 -13.71 3.27 9.06
N GLN A 55 -13.95 4.43 8.45
CA GLN A 55 -14.90 5.42 8.92
C GLN A 55 -16.34 4.87 8.97
N ASN A 56 -16.76 4.14 7.91
CA ASN A 56 -18.08 3.54 7.84
C ASN A 56 -18.26 2.41 8.89
N ALA A 57 -17.17 1.75 9.27
CA ALA A 57 -17.13 0.74 10.33
C ALA A 57 -16.89 1.33 11.73
N GLU A 58 -17.03 2.66 11.88
CA GLU A 58 -16.96 3.41 13.14
C GLU A 58 -15.57 3.37 13.83
N PHE A 59 -14.49 3.06 13.10
CA PHE A 59 -13.13 3.22 13.59
C PHE A 59 -12.73 4.71 13.58
N ARG A 60 -11.96 5.14 14.59
CA ARG A 60 -11.26 6.42 14.58
C ARG A 60 -9.96 6.25 13.81
N ALA A 61 -9.96 6.65 12.54
CA ALA A 61 -8.83 6.44 11.65
C ALA A 61 -8.38 7.73 10.99
N CYS A 62 -7.07 7.85 10.79
CA CYS A 62 -6.46 8.82 9.88
C CYS A 62 -5.41 8.13 9.02
N GLY A 63 -5.00 8.76 7.93
CA GLY A 63 -4.02 8.20 7.01
C GLY A 63 -2.90 9.15 6.67
N ILE A 64 -1.78 8.55 6.25
CA ILE A 64 -0.66 9.27 5.67
C ILE A 64 -0.26 8.64 4.34
N ASP A 65 0.12 9.49 3.38
CA ASP A 65 0.68 9.05 2.10
C ASP A 65 1.71 10.06 1.60
N ARG A 66 2.76 9.58 0.94
CA ARG A 66 3.81 10.42 0.36
C ARG A 66 3.39 11.13 -0.92
N SER A 67 2.35 10.66 -1.60
CA SER A 67 1.79 11.29 -2.79
C SER A 67 0.80 12.38 -2.40
N VAL A 68 1.13 13.62 -2.73
CA VAL A 68 0.23 14.76 -2.56
C VAL A 68 -1.07 14.53 -3.34
N ALA A 69 -0.97 14.02 -4.57
CA ALA A 69 -2.13 13.75 -5.42
C ALA A 69 -3.07 12.68 -4.82
N MET A 70 -2.53 11.68 -4.12
CA MET A 70 -3.32 10.67 -3.41
C MET A 70 -4.04 11.29 -2.20
N VAL A 71 -3.32 12.07 -1.39
CA VAL A 71 -3.90 12.75 -0.23
C VAL A 71 -5.02 13.72 -0.64
N GLU A 72 -4.83 14.49 -1.71
CA GLU A 72 -5.89 15.35 -2.24
C GLU A 72 -7.15 14.56 -2.60
N ARG A 73 -7.01 13.41 -3.26
CA ARG A 73 -8.15 12.52 -3.56
C ARG A 73 -8.79 11.96 -2.29
N ALA A 74 -8.00 11.50 -1.32
CA ALA A 74 -8.52 11.01 -0.05
C ALA A 74 -9.35 12.10 0.66
N CYS A 75 -8.87 13.33 0.71
CA CYS A 75 -9.60 14.46 1.29
C CYS A 75 -10.95 14.72 0.59
N THR A 76 -11.07 14.48 -0.73
CA THR A 76 -12.37 14.60 -1.43
C THR A 76 -13.40 13.57 -0.98
N LEU A 77 -12.97 12.43 -0.41
CA LEU A 77 -13.86 11.42 0.19
C LEU A 77 -14.32 11.79 1.61
N GLY A 78 -13.82 12.89 2.17
CA GLY A 78 -14.14 13.35 3.51
C GLY A 78 -13.49 12.49 4.60
N VAL A 79 -12.31 11.93 4.34
CA VAL A 79 -11.49 11.20 5.31
C VAL A 79 -10.29 12.04 5.76
N ASP A 80 -9.76 11.76 6.96
CA ASP A 80 -8.59 12.45 7.50
C ASP A 80 -7.30 11.83 6.92
N ALA A 81 -6.71 12.52 5.94
CA ALA A 81 -5.48 12.11 5.29
C ALA A 81 -4.49 13.27 5.17
N SER A 82 -3.20 13.00 5.26
CA SER A 82 -2.16 14.01 5.17
C SER A 82 -0.83 13.45 4.63
N THR A 83 0.08 14.35 4.23
CA THR A 83 1.44 14.00 3.82
C THR A 83 2.44 14.00 4.98
N LYS A 84 1.96 13.88 6.22
CA LYS A 84 2.80 13.77 7.41
C LYS A 84 3.63 12.49 7.36
N GLU A 85 4.79 12.52 8.01
CA GLU A 85 5.57 11.32 8.29
C GLU A 85 5.23 10.77 9.69
N LEU A 86 5.65 9.54 9.98
CA LEU A 86 5.36 8.87 11.26
C LEU A 86 5.86 9.65 12.48
N ASP A 87 6.95 10.41 12.35
CA ASP A 87 7.53 11.21 13.44
C ASP A 87 6.69 12.41 13.87
N ALA A 88 5.75 12.84 13.03
CA ALA A 88 4.81 13.92 13.34
C ALA A 88 3.71 13.52 14.34
N PHE A 89 3.57 12.23 14.66
CA PHE A 89 2.58 11.76 15.62
C PHE A 89 3.21 11.54 17.00
N GLU A 90 2.41 11.70 18.05
CA GLU A 90 2.83 11.39 19.41
C GLU A 90 3.08 9.88 19.61
N GLU A 91 3.90 9.55 20.58
CA GLU A 91 4.14 8.15 20.94
C GLU A 91 2.85 7.49 21.45
N ALA A 92 2.67 6.22 21.10
CA ALA A 92 1.55 5.41 21.57
C ALA A 92 0.14 5.98 21.27
N SER A 93 0.00 6.74 20.17
CA SER A 93 -1.24 7.42 19.79
C SER A 93 -2.25 6.54 19.05
N PHE A 94 -1.84 5.38 18.54
CA PHE A 94 -2.70 4.46 17.80
C PHE A 94 -2.64 3.05 18.37
N GLU A 95 -3.80 2.39 18.54
CA GLU A 95 -3.87 0.99 18.98
C GLU A 95 -3.45 0.02 17.87
N CYS A 96 -3.65 0.43 16.61
CA CYS A 96 -3.23 -0.33 15.44
C CYS A 96 -2.69 0.61 14.36
N VAL A 97 -1.64 0.16 13.67
CA VAL A 97 -1.19 0.71 12.40
C VAL A 97 -1.49 -0.31 11.32
N VAL A 98 -1.94 0.15 10.16
CA VAL A 98 -2.11 -0.69 8.97
C VAL A 98 -1.26 -0.15 7.83
N ALA A 99 -0.83 -1.03 6.92
CA ALA A 99 -0.19 -0.68 5.66
C ALA A 99 -0.67 -1.67 4.60
N ILE A 100 -1.66 -1.27 3.80
CA ILE A 100 -2.44 -2.12 2.92
C ILE A 100 -2.01 -1.94 1.47
N ALA A 101 -2.16 -2.99 0.68
CA ALA A 101 -1.82 -3.02 -0.74
C ALA A 101 -0.32 -2.78 -0.99
N ASP A 102 0.48 -3.70 -0.43
CA ASP A 102 1.91 -3.84 -0.68
C ASP A 102 2.79 -2.61 -0.38
N VAL A 103 2.36 -1.73 0.52
CA VAL A 103 3.13 -0.54 0.93
C VAL A 103 4.57 -0.90 1.31
N LEU A 104 4.77 -2.02 2.02
CA LEU A 104 6.11 -2.45 2.43
C LEU A 104 7.01 -2.79 1.23
N ASN A 105 6.42 -3.23 0.12
CA ASN A 105 7.20 -3.56 -1.08
C ASN A 105 7.79 -2.31 -1.78
N TYR A 106 7.32 -1.11 -1.46
CA TYR A 106 7.94 0.15 -1.92
C TYR A 106 9.15 0.58 -1.07
N ILE A 107 9.41 -0.11 0.06
CA ILE A 107 10.48 0.26 1.00
C ILE A 107 11.69 -0.65 0.74
N PRO A 108 12.88 -0.10 0.42
CA PRO A 108 14.10 -0.89 0.30
C PRO A 108 14.40 -1.69 1.57
N VAL A 109 14.99 -2.89 1.43
CA VAL A 109 15.32 -3.77 2.57
C VAL A 109 16.14 -3.04 3.64
N ALA A 110 17.04 -2.16 3.22
CA ALA A 110 17.90 -1.38 4.14
C ALA A 110 17.11 -0.39 5.02
N GLU A 111 15.92 0.02 4.59
CA GLU A 111 15.07 1.00 5.28
C GLU A 111 13.96 0.36 6.11
N LEU A 112 13.70 -0.94 5.93
CA LEU A 112 12.59 -1.61 6.62
C LEU A 112 12.74 -1.59 8.14
N GLU A 113 13.94 -1.82 8.70
CA GLU A 113 14.13 -1.84 10.16
C GLU A 113 13.77 -0.49 10.78
N SER A 114 14.24 0.63 10.18
CA SER A 114 13.90 1.98 10.64
C SER A 114 12.42 2.30 10.47
N PHE A 115 11.79 1.83 9.40
CA PHE A 115 10.34 1.95 9.22
C PHE A 115 9.57 1.23 10.33
N PHE A 116 9.95 -0.02 10.65
CA PHE A 116 9.31 -0.77 11.74
C PHE A 116 9.54 -0.11 13.11
N GLU A 117 10.70 0.50 13.36
CA GLU A 117 10.96 1.26 14.58
C GLU A 117 10.05 2.50 14.67
N ALA A 118 9.87 3.23 13.56
CA ALA A 118 8.96 4.38 13.50
C ALA A 118 7.51 3.97 13.73
N VAL A 119 7.05 2.85 13.15
CA VAL A 119 5.72 2.28 13.42
C VAL A 119 5.59 1.87 14.89
N ALA A 120 6.62 1.23 15.48
CA ALA A 120 6.58 0.83 16.88
C ALA A 120 6.45 2.05 17.81
N ARG A 121 7.05 3.20 17.48
CA ARG A 121 6.97 4.40 18.30
C ARG A 121 5.54 4.90 18.48
N VAL A 122 4.73 4.90 17.42
CA VAL A 122 3.34 5.40 17.46
C VAL A 122 2.34 4.40 18.03
N LEU A 123 2.76 3.15 18.28
CA LEU A 123 1.95 2.12 18.92
C LEU A 123 2.21 2.05 20.43
N PRO A 124 1.19 1.76 21.27
CA PRO A 124 1.37 1.40 22.66
C PRO A 124 2.00 0.01 22.79
N GLN A 125 2.43 -0.35 24.00
CA GLN A 125 2.82 -1.73 24.32
C GLN A 125 1.69 -2.70 23.96
N ASN A 126 2.00 -3.79 23.29
CA ASN A 126 1.05 -4.76 22.73
C ASN A 126 0.14 -4.23 21.60
N GLY A 127 0.36 -3.02 21.10
CA GLY A 127 -0.33 -2.50 19.92
C GLY A 127 -0.02 -3.34 18.67
N TYR A 128 -0.86 -3.26 17.66
CA TYR A 128 -0.78 -4.11 16.46
C TYR A 128 -0.29 -3.34 15.25
N PHE A 129 0.50 -4.02 14.42
CA PHE A 129 0.79 -3.60 13.06
C PHE A 129 0.36 -4.69 12.09
N ILE A 130 -0.50 -4.35 11.12
CA ILE A 130 -1.02 -5.26 10.10
C ILE A 130 -0.64 -4.72 8.73
N CYS A 131 0.04 -5.53 7.94
CA CYS A 131 0.42 -5.17 6.58
C CYS A 131 0.34 -6.38 5.65
N ASP A 132 0.40 -6.15 4.36
CA ASP A 132 0.57 -7.21 3.38
C ASP A 132 1.82 -6.98 2.53
N VAL A 133 2.35 -8.09 2.03
CA VAL A 133 3.45 -8.10 1.08
C VAL A 133 3.16 -9.06 -0.07
N ASN A 134 3.64 -8.73 -1.25
CA ASN A 134 3.58 -9.63 -2.39
C ASN A 134 4.43 -10.87 -2.13
N THR A 135 3.91 -12.05 -2.49
CA THR A 135 4.66 -13.31 -2.51
C THR A 135 5.62 -13.32 -3.71
N LEU A 136 6.50 -14.32 -3.78
CA LEU A 136 7.32 -14.50 -4.98
C LEU A 136 6.45 -14.73 -6.22
N TYR A 137 5.39 -15.55 -6.10
CA TYR A 137 4.40 -15.74 -7.15
C TYR A 137 3.69 -14.43 -7.52
N GLY A 138 3.38 -13.58 -6.53
CA GLY A 138 2.80 -12.25 -6.77
C GLY A 138 3.70 -11.36 -7.64
N PHE A 139 5.02 -11.47 -7.51
CA PHE A 139 5.97 -10.77 -8.37
C PHE A 139 6.13 -11.45 -9.74
N GLU A 140 6.50 -12.74 -9.78
CA GLU A 140 6.88 -13.47 -10.99
C GLU A 140 5.66 -13.87 -11.84
N GLY A 141 4.55 -14.25 -11.20
CA GLY A 141 3.39 -14.82 -11.88
C GLY A 141 2.25 -13.84 -12.12
N VAL A 142 2.24 -12.69 -11.40
CA VAL A 142 1.13 -11.73 -11.45
C VAL A 142 1.58 -10.35 -11.90
N ALA A 143 2.59 -9.78 -11.24
CA ALA A 143 2.97 -8.38 -11.48
C ALA A 143 3.90 -8.21 -12.68
N GLU A 144 4.72 -9.21 -13.02
CA GLU A 144 5.60 -9.16 -14.18
C GLU A 144 4.82 -9.25 -15.50
N GLY A 145 5.16 -8.40 -16.45
CA GLY A 145 4.55 -8.43 -17.78
C GLY A 145 4.28 -7.04 -18.35
N VAL A 146 3.43 -7.00 -19.37
CA VAL A 146 3.05 -5.77 -20.07
C VAL A 146 1.53 -5.65 -20.08
N MET A 147 1.03 -4.49 -19.70
CA MET A 147 -0.38 -4.14 -19.78
C MET A 147 -0.52 -2.81 -20.53
N CYS A 148 -1.39 -2.77 -21.53
CA CYS A 148 -1.77 -1.53 -22.18
C CYS A 148 -3.29 -1.33 -22.09
N GLN A 149 -3.70 -0.09 -21.85
CA GLN A 149 -5.11 0.32 -21.78
C GLN A 149 -5.31 1.49 -22.76
N ASP A 150 -6.22 1.32 -23.71
CA ASP A 150 -6.63 2.35 -24.64
C ASP A 150 -8.01 2.88 -24.24
N LYS A 151 -8.07 4.14 -23.90
CA LYS A 151 -9.29 4.88 -23.56
C LYS A 151 -9.40 6.09 -24.50
N GLU A 152 -10.61 6.63 -24.66
CA GLU A 152 -10.91 7.72 -25.61
C GLU A 152 -9.92 8.89 -25.57
N ASN A 153 -9.45 9.27 -24.37
CA ASN A 153 -8.58 10.43 -24.16
C ASN A 153 -7.24 10.08 -23.52
N GLN A 154 -6.95 8.80 -23.28
CA GLN A 154 -5.75 8.36 -22.59
C GLN A 154 -5.27 7.01 -23.14
N PHE A 155 -3.97 6.87 -23.32
CA PHE A 155 -3.33 5.59 -23.58
C PHE A 155 -2.29 5.32 -22.50
N LEU A 156 -2.47 4.23 -21.77
CA LEU A 156 -1.55 3.75 -20.72
C LEU A 156 -0.83 2.52 -21.22
N CYS A 157 0.49 2.47 -21.05
CA CYS A 157 1.27 1.24 -21.14
C CYS A 157 2.13 1.11 -19.89
N VAL A 158 2.06 -0.06 -19.26
CA VAL A 158 2.83 -0.43 -18.08
C VAL A 158 3.63 -1.67 -18.43
N GLU A 159 4.94 -1.62 -18.24
CA GLU A 159 5.87 -2.75 -18.39
C GLU A 159 6.53 -2.99 -17.04
N ALA A 160 6.42 -4.20 -16.51
CA ALA A 160 7.01 -4.59 -15.24
C ALA A 160 7.94 -5.80 -15.44
N THR A 161 9.17 -5.71 -14.94
CA THR A 161 10.19 -6.75 -15.01
C THR A 161 10.71 -7.05 -13.62
N PHE A 162 10.71 -8.33 -13.22
CA PHE A 162 11.17 -8.79 -11.93
C PHE A 162 12.53 -9.46 -12.04
N GLU A 163 13.57 -8.83 -11.50
CA GLU A 163 14.94 -9.36 -11.48
C GLU A 163 15.61 -9.02 -10.14
N HIS A 164 16.47 -9.88 -9.64
CA HIS A 164 17.27 -9.65 -8.43
C HIS A 164 16.45 -9.24 -7.18
N LYS A 165 15.20 -9.73 -7.08
CA LYS A 165 14.21 -9.39 -6.02
C LYS A 165 13.68 -7.96 -6.10
N GLU A 166 13.80 -7.32 -7.22
CA GLU A 166 13.25 -6.01 -7.52
C GLU A 166 12.30 -6.10 -8.71
N LEU A 167 11.13 -5.49 -8.60
CA LEU A 167 10.20 -5.28 -9.70
C LEU A 167 10.34 -3.84 -10.17
N LEU A 168 10.88 -3.67 -11.36
CA LEU A 168 10.92 -2.36 -12.01
C LEU A 168 9.69 -2.21 -12.91
N THR A 169 8.78 -1.32 -12.53
CA THR A 169 7.58 -0.98 -13.29
C THR A 169 7.79 0.33 -14.03
N LYS A 170 7.84 0.28 -15.36
CA LYS A 170 7.87 1.46 -16.23
C LYS A 170 6.45 1.82 -16.64
N ILE A 171 6.12 3.09 -16.56
CA ILE A 171 4.80 3.64 -16.85
C ILE A 171 4.93 4.67 -17.94
N VAL A 172 4.14 4.53 -19.00
CA VAL A 172 3.99 5.52 -20.07
C VAL A 172 2.51 5.84 -20.22
N LEU A 173 2.16 7.10 -19.99
CA LEU A 173 0.81 7.62 -20.14
C LEU A 173 0.79 8.70 -21.21
N PHE A 174 -0.11 8.59 -22.17
CA PHE A 174 -0.46 9.66 -23.09
C PHE A 174 -1.83 10.22 -22.70
N GLU A 175 -1.90 11.51 -22.47
CA GLU A 175 -3.13 12.25 -22.14
C GLU A 175 -3.47 13.19 -23.30
N LYS A 176 -4.71 13.16 -23.80
CA LYS A 176 -5.16 14.03 -24.88
C LYS A 176 -5.33 15.46 -24.39
N GLU A 177 -4.67 16.39 -25.06
CA GLU A 177 -4.77 17.83 -24.83
C GLU A 177 -5.16 18.52 -26.16
N GLY A 178 -6.46 18.71 -26.39
CA GLY A 178 -6.98 19.21 -27.67
C GLY A 178 -6.79 18.18 -28.79
N GLU A 179 -6.02 18.56 -29.83
CA GLU A 179 -5.67 17.67 -30.96
C GLU A 179 -4.33 16.96 -30.80
N LEU A 180 -3.62 17.18 -29.66
CA LEU A 180 -2.32 16.61 -29.38
C LEU A 180 -2.41 15.64 -28.18
N TYR A 181 -1.34 14.87 -27.97
CA TYR A 181 -1.16 14.05 -26.81
C TYR A 181 0.09 14.48 -26.04
N ARG A 182 -0.08 14.67 -24.74
CA ARG A 182 1.04 14.87 -23.84
C ARG A 182 1.49 13.50 -23.31
N LYS A 183 2.77 13.20 -23.48
CA LYS A 183 3.41 12.02 -22.89
C LYS A 183 3.86 12.33 -21.46
N VAL A 184 3.52 11.46 -20.53
CA VAL A 184 4.05 11.42 -19.17
C VAL A 184 4.67 10.05 -18.94
N GLU A 185 5.85 10.00 -18.36
CA GLU A 185 6.54 8.71 -18.09
C GLU A 185 7.25 8.74 -16.74
N GLY A 186 7.45 7.55 -16.18
CA GLY A 186 8.17 7.34 -14.94
C GLY A 186 8.33 5.86 -14.64
N SER A 187 9.02 5.56 -13.56
CA SER A 187 9.20 4.19 -13.09
C SER A 187 9.03 4.10 -11.58
N ILE A 188 8.59 2.93 -11.13
CA ILE A 188 8.43 2.58 -9.73
C ILE A 188 9.19 1.29 -9.50
N THR A 189 9.91 1.20 -8.37
CA THR A 189 10.58 -0.02 -7.94
C THR A 189 9.89 -0.58 -6.71
N GLN A 190 9.61 -1.89 -6.73
CA GLN A 190 9.14 -2.63 -5.57
C GLN A 190 10.13 -3.74 -5.24
N TYR A 191 10.23 -4.09 -3.95
CA TYR A 191 11.22 -5.02 -3.42
C TYR A 191 10.54 -6.26 -2.83
N PHE A 192 11.03 -7.44 -3.18
CA PHE A 192 10.60 -8.69 -2.56
C PHE A 192 11.21 -8.83 -1.16
N HIS A 193 10.36 -9.06 -0.17
CA HIS A 193 10.74 -9.26 1.22
C HIS A 193 10.41 -10.68 1.68
N SER A 194 11.41 -11.42 2.13
CA SER A 194 11.20 -12.77 2.63
C SER A 194 10.55 -12.76 4.02
N LEU A 195 9.69 -13.75 4.30
CA LEU A 195 9.13 -13.94 5.64
C LEU A 195 10.19 -14.15 6.72
N ALA A 196 11.37 -14.62 6.34
CA ALA A 196 12.49 -14.82 7.27
C ALA A 196 13.03 -13.48 7.82
N PHE A 197 12.94 -12.40 7.05
CA PHE A 197 13.29 -11.05 7.51
C PHE A 197 12.34 -10.62 8.64
N PHE A 198 11.05 -10.68 8.40
CA PHE A 198 10.02 -10.22 9.34
C PHE A 198 10.03 -10.95 10.69
N LYS A 199 10.44 -12.23 10.70
CA LYS A 199 10.59 -13.02 11.94
C LYS A 199 11.73 -12.55 12.85
N LYS A 200 12.67 -11.74 12.33
CA LYS A 200 13.86 -11.28 13.06
C LYS A 200 13.71 -9.87 13.64
N LEU A 201 12.61 -9.17 13.35
CA LEU A 201 12.36 -7.82 13.85
C LEU A 201 12.35 -7.78 15.38
N LYS A 202 13.15 -6.87 15.96
CA LYS A 202 13.30 -6.77 17.42
C LYS A 202 12.09 -6.12 18.09
N ALA A 203 11.59 -5.03 17.47
CA ALA A 203 10.47 -4.24 18.02
C ALA A 203 9.13 -4.98 17.98
N PHE A 204 9.01 -6.02 17.15
CA PHE A 204 7.77 -6.73 16.91
C PHE A 204 7.89 -8.24 17.07
N LYS A 205 6.77 -8.87 17.43
CA LYS A 205 6.54 -10.30 17.33
C LYS A 205 5.60 -10.54 16.17
N LEU A 206 6.01 -11.29 15.15
CA LEU A 206 5.10 -11.79 14.11
C LEU A 206 4.18 -12.84 14.73
N CYS A 207 2.91 -12.49 14.91
CA CYS A 207 1.90 -13.33 15.56
C CYS A 207 1.24 -14.30 14.59
N SER A 208 0.94 -13.84 13.37
CA SER A 208 0.27 -14.65 12.36
C SER A 208 0.61 -14.20 10.95
N THR A 209 0.46 -15.11 10.00
CA THR A 209 0.54 -14.86 8.56
C THR A 209 -0.69 -15.46 7.88
N LYS A 210 -1.31 -14.73 6.97
CA LYS A 210 -2.48 -15.19 6.23
C LYS A 210 -2.23 -15.01 4.74
N PRO A 211 -2.00 -16.10 3.97
CA PRO A 211 -1.93 -16.01 2.53
C PRO A 211 -3.29 -15.59 1.95
N ILE A 212 -3.28 -14.80 0.89
CA ILE A 212 -4.47 -14.34 0.18
C ILE A 212 -4.23 -14.36 -1.33
N THR A 213 -5.24 -14.76 -2.07
CA THR A 213 -5.26 -14.77 -3.54
C THR A 213 -6.21 -13.69 -4.03
N LEU A 214 -5.66 -12.67 -4.71
CA LEU A 214 -6.42 -11.53 -5.24
C LEU A 214 -6.43 -11.50 -6.77
N PHE A 215 -5.30 -11.76 -7.40
CA PHE A 215 -5.08 -11.54 -8.83
C PHE A 215 -4.75 -12.82 -9.60
N GLY A 216 -4.14 -13.81 -8.97
CA GLY A 216 -3.69 -15.05 -9.59
C GLY A 216 -4.51 -16.26 -9.19
N ASP A 217 -3.96 -17.45 -9.47
CA ASP A 217 -4.54 -18.75 -9.08
C ASP A 217 -3.95 -19.29 -7.77
N GLU A 218 -2.81 -18.75 -7.35
CA GLU A 218 -2.12 -19.07 -6.10
C GLU A 218 -2.08 -17.83 -5.20
N PRO A 219 -1.72 -17.96 -3.91
CA PRO A 219 -1.57 -16.80 -3.03
C PRO A 219 -0.51 -15.81 -3.56
N ASP A 220 -0.99 -14.67 -4.04
CA ASP A 220 -0.16 -13.59 -4.57
C ASP A 220 0.28 -12.58 -3.50
N LYS A 221 -0.41 -12.57 -2.34
CA LYS A 221 -0.03 -11.75 -1.18
C LYS A 221 -0.04 -12.55 0.12
N THR A 222 0.67 -12.03 1.12
CA THR A 222 0.62 -12.52 2.49
C THR A 222 0.37 -11.37 3.45
N ILE A 223 -0.73 -11.45 4.21
CA ILE A 223 -1.00 -10.53 5.32
C ILE A 223 -0.17 -10.96 6.52
N LEU A 224 0.50 -10.00 7.14
CA LEU A 224 1.36 -10.16 8.30
C LEU A 224 0.73 -9.42 9.49
N ILE A 225 0.57 -10.09 10.61
CA ILE A 225 0.05 -9.52 11.84
C ILE A 225 1.15 -9.51 12.88
N PHE A 226 1.55 -8.33 13.27
CA PHE A 226 2.58 -8.09 14.27
C PHE A 226 1.98 -7.50 15.55
N GLN A 227 2.60 -7.83 16.68
CA GLN A 227 2.34 -7.20 17.96
C GLN A 227 3.64 -6.55 18.46
N LYS A 228 3.56 -5.30 18.90
CA LYS A 228 4.69 -4.58 19.52
C LYS A 228 5.09 -5.30 20.82
N ARG A 229 6.40 -5.50 20.95
CA ARG A 229 7.02 -6.11 22.16
C ARG A 229 7.17 -5.10 23.27
#